data_7a8f25ab3c0a9332e54756a250d9653a
#
_entry.id   7a8f25ab3c0a9332e54756a250d9653a
#
_cell.length_a   1.000
_cell.length_b   1.000
_cell.length_c   1.000
_cell.angle_alpha   90.00
_cell.angle_beta   90.00
_cell.angle_gamma   90.00
#
_symmetry.space_group_name_H-M   'P 1'
#
loop_
_entity.id
_entity.type
_entity.pdbx_description
1 polymer ?
#
loop_
_entity_poly.entity_id
_entity_poly.type
_entity_poly.pdbx_seq_one_letter_code
_entity_poly.pdbx_strand_id
1 'polypeptide(L)'
;MKKKSFLMLLFFIIGMNINAQKCLDIIGYYPNWQWYDRAKLVNPMTIEYSKYTIINYAFFKPEASGMISSTDAWADENLLLGQINWSTTPVSYYPNTSIIERAHNSNVKVLPSIGGWTLSNNFPTIAADSIKRKTFAHGCCNLIRTYKFDGIDIDWEYPGYIPNGGTVADKQNFTLLLQVIRDSLTNLGIQQNKSYMLTACFGASKSNMQNIEWNNVINVVDIINLMTYDYFGSWDAVANHNAPLHKPQQGDVTFNLDSSVTYLLNNYQVPSNKIAAGVAFYGRSAKTSGTPALFAPITGVDNTTFSDDDGTPLYYNVLKMQYLFTQYWDVNAKVPYLLGNGSLLTFVSFDNQESMGLKAKYIKSKNLRGAIIWEITGDYVETTIGSGIIGSTPLVDTLKSVFCNNIPTGFNQFSLSANSISIEIYPNPTSEQFTVLLPTENAKITITNIFGQQILQTQATQRRTNLQLDDNGVYFITVSTNQGRTTQKLIVNR
;
A
#
# COMPACT_ATOMS: atom_id res chain seq x y z
N MET A 1 -56.56 -54.27 10.30
CA MET A 1 -55.67 -53.23 10.96
C MET A 1 -54.35 -53.16 10.21
N LYS A 2 -54.18 -52.17 9.35
CA LYS A 2 -52.93 -51.93 8.59
C LYS A 2 -52.06 -50.90 9.34
N LYS A 3 -50.90 -51.34 9.85
CA LYS A 3 -49.88 -50.43 10.44
C LYS A 3 -49.20 -49.66 9.33
N LYS A 4 -49.34 -48.32 9.34
CA LYS A 4 -48.54 -47.40 8.51
C LYS A 4 -47.22 -47.11 9.26
N SER A 5 -46.08 -47.54 8.72
CA SER A 5 -44.75 -47.17 9.16
C SER A 5 -44.43 -45.78 8.57
N PHE A 6 -44.18 -44.80 9.46
CA PHE A 6 -43.76 -43.46 9.11
C PHE A 6 -42.21 -43.43 9.11
N LEU A 7 -41.61 -43.36 7.93
CA LEU A 7 -40.16 -43.27 7.76
C LEU A 7 -39.76 -41.81 7.90
N MET A 8 -39.14 -41.44 9.02
CA MET A 8 -38.63 -40.08 9.30
C MET A 8 -37.25 -39.96 8.66
N LEU A 9 -37.19 -39.21 7.55
CA LEU A 9 -35.92 -38.92 6.84
C LEU A 9 -35.21 -37.76 7.58
N LEU A 10 -34.15 -38.08 8.32
CA LEU A 10 -33.31 -37.10 8.99
C LEU A 10 -32.36 -36.48 7.95
N PHE A 11 -32.63 -35.24 7.51
CA PHE A 11 -31.69 -34.49 6.72
C PHE A 11 -30.57 -33.97 7.63
N PHE A 12 -29.41 -34.57 7.54
CA PHE A 12 -28.15 -34.00 8.08
C PHE A 12 -27.73 -32.86 7.19
N ILE A 13 -28.04 -31.60 7.57
CA ILE A 13 -27.45 -30.41 6.97
C ILE A 13 -26.02 -30.32 7.52
N ILE A 14 -25.05 -30.86 6.74
CA ILE A 14 -23.64 -30.54 6.98
C ILE A 14 -23.46 -29.07 6.65
N GLY A 15 -23.49 -28.22 7.66
CA GLY A 15 -23.10 -26.83 7.55
C GLY A 15 -21.63 -26.77 7.15
N MET A 16 -21.35 -26.66 5.86
CA MET A 16 -20.03 -26.23 5.42
C MET A 16 -19.84 -24.80 5.96
N ASN A 17 -19.12 -24.68 7.06
CA ASN A 17 -18.52 -23.41 7.44
C ASN A 17 -17.54 -23.02 6.33
N ILE A 18 -18.03 -22.31 5.32
CA ILE A 18 -17.18 -21.56 4.38
C ILE A 18 -16.58 -20.46 5.23
N ASN A 19 -15.44 -20.74 5.86
CA ASN A 19 -14.58 -19.72 6.38
C ASN A 19 -14.14 -18.89 5.16
N ALA A 20 -14.84 -17.79 4.89
CA ALA A 20 -14.35 -16.79 3.97
C ALA A 20 -12.97 -16.39 4.49
N GLN A 21 -11.91 -16.76 3.77
CA GLN A 21 -10.54 -16.44 4.17
C GLN A 21 -10.45 -14.93 4.25
N LYS A 22 -10.23 -14.42 5.46
CA LYS A 22 -10.11 -13.00 5.73
C LYS A 22 -8.96 -12.44 4.88
N CYS A 23 -9.21 -11.38 4.14
CA CYS A 23 -8.16 -10.64 3.43
C CYS A 23 -7.05 -10.24 4.41
N LEU A 24 -5.81 -10.17 3.94
CA LEU A 24 -4.72 -9.56 4.72
C LEU A 24 -5.01 -8.08 4.95
N ASP A 25 -4.46 -7.51 6.01
CA ASP A 25 -4.69 -6.11 6.33
C ASP A 25 -4.02 -5.19 5.29
N ILE A 26 -4.75 -4.15 4.90
CA ILE A 26 -4.29 -3.02 4.09
C ILE A 26 -4.44 -1.79 4.97
N ILE A 27 -3.32 -1.25 5.44
CA ILE A 27 -3.25 -0.16 6.39
C ILE A 27 -2.75 1.06 5.64
N GLY A 28 -3.58 2.09 5.48
CA GLY A 28 -3.23 3.29 4.72
C GLY A 28 -2.98 4.49 5.61
N TYR A 29 -1.86 5.20 5.40
CA TYR A 29 -1.63 6.49 6.04
C TYR A 29 -2.30 7.59 5.25
N TYR A 30 -3.08 8.44 5.95
CA TYR A 30 -3.68 9.65 5.40
C TYR A 30 -3.10 10.87 6.11
N PRO A 31 -2.15 11.60 5.50
CA PRO A 31 -1.60 12.83 6.07
C PRO A 31 -2.61 13.99 6.00
N ASN A 32 -2.80 14.71 7.11
CA ASN A 32 -3.78 15.79 7.17
C ASN A 32 -3.45 16.97 6.23
N TRP A 33 -2.17 17.22 5.95
CA TRP A 33 -1.76 18.26 5.00
C TRP A 33 -2.12 17.93 3.54
N GLN A 34 -2.27 16.66 3.19
CA GLN A 34 -2.70 16.25 1.86
C GLN A 34 -4.17 16.58 1.57
N TRP A 35 -4.95 16.93 2.60
CA TRP A 35 -6.31 17.44 2.40
C TRP A 35 -6.36 18.69 1.52
N TYR A 36 -5.31 19.50 1.52
CA TYR A 36 -5.26 20.72 0.71
C TYR A 36 -4.81 20.50 -0.73
N ASP A 37 -4.27 19.31 -1.03
CA ASP A 37 -3.75 18.99 -2.34
C ASP A 37 -4.87 18.83 -3.38
N ARG A 38 -4.55 19.20 -4.62
CA ARG A 38 -5.45 19.05 -5.79
C ARG A 38 -6.89 19.49 -5.51
N ALA A 39 -7.05 20.71 -4.94
CA ALA A 39 -8.35 21.26 -4.55
C ALA A 39 -9.17 20.32 -3.65
N LYS A 40 -8.52 19.63 -2.73
CA LYS A 40 -9.10 18.64 -1.81
C LYS A 40 -9.67 17.41 -2.54
N LEU A 41 -8.98 16.95 -3.57
CA LEU A 41 -9.39 15.80 -4.36
C LEU A 41 -9.59 14.55 -3.50
N VAL A 42 -8.62 14.26 -2.61
CA VAL A 42 -8.71 13.13 -1.67
C VAL A 42 -9.17 13.66 -0.31
N ASN A 43 -10.42 13.43 0.00
CA ASN A 43 -11.10 13.93 1.18
C ASN A 43 -12.03 12.85 1.76
N PRO A 44 -12.67 13.06 2.93
CA PRO A 44 -13.51 12.03 3.54
C PRO A 44 -14.59 11.44 2.63
N MET A 45 -15.13 12.21 1.65
CA MET A 45 -16.15 11.71 0.74
C MET A 45 -15.60 10.93 -0.46
N THR A 46 -14.32 11.11 -0.80
CA THR A 46 -13.69 10.51 -1.99
C THR A 46 -12.75 9.34 -1.66
N ILE A 47 -12.35 9.18 -0.40
CA ILE A 47 -11.58 8.00 0.03
C ILE A 47 -12.40 6.72 -0.20
N GLU A 48 -11.80 5.74 -0.88
CA GLU A 48 -12.39 4.44 -1.15
C GLU A 48 -12.15 3.46 0.01
N TYR A 49 -12.84 3.69 1.14
CA TYR A 49 -12.64 2.95 2.40
C TYR A 49 -12.69 1.43 2.24
N SER A 50 -13.52 0.91 1.34
CA SER A 50 -13.62 -0.53 1.09
C SER A 50 -12.30 -1.19 0.68
N LYS A 51 -11.29 -0.40 0.30
CA LYS A 51 -9.96 -0.89 -0.08
C LYS A 51 -9.01 -1.06 1.08
N TYR A 52 -9.34 -0.54 2.25
CA TYR A 52 -8.51 -0.54 3.45
C TYR A 52 -9.15 -1.35 4.58
N THR A 53 -8.35 -1.80 5.53
CA THR A 53 -8.80 -2.37 6.80
C THR A 53 -8.58 -1.41 7.96
N ILE A 54 -7.57 -0.55 7.85
CA ILE A 54 -7.20 0.47 8.81
C ILE A 54 -6.76 1.72 8.05
N ILE A 55 -7.17 2.89 8.53
CA ILE A 55 -6.62 4.19 8.13
C ILE A 55 -5.83 4.74 9.32
N ASN A 56 -4.54 4.99 9.15
CA ASN A 56 -3.72 5.73 10.09
C ASN A 56 -3.77 7.22 9.71
N TYR A 57 -4.39 8.03 10.56
CA TYR A 57 -4.50 9.48 10.36
C TYR A 57 -3.22 10.17 10.86
N ALA A 58 -2.44 10.77 10.00
CA ALA A 58 -1.13 11.35 10.27
C ALA A 58 -1.16 12.88 10.10
N PHE A 59 -0.58 13.64 11.02
CA PHE A 59 0.03 13.23 12.29
C PHE A 59 -0.45 14.09 13.45
N PHE A 60 -0.40 13.54 14.63
CA PHE A 60 -0.42 14.30 15.87
C PHE A 60 1.01 14.47 16.41
N LYS A 61 1.28 15.61 17.07
CA LYS A 61 2.61 15.97 17.54
C LYS A 61 2.79 15.63 19.03
N PRO A 62 3.85 14.87 19.40
CA PRO A 62 4.26 14.68 20.77
C PRO A 62 5.00 15.92 21.28
N GLU A 63 4.51 16.55 22.36
CA GLU A 63 5.16 17.70 22.99
C GLU A 63 6.13 17.24 24.10
N ALA A 64 7.20 17.99 24.33
CA ALA A 64 8.22 17.66 25.32
C ALA A 64 7.70 17.48 26.77
N SER A 65 6.52 17.99 27.06
CA SER A 65 5.78 17.76 28.32
C SER A 65 5.12 16.39 28.44
N GLY A 66 5.02 15.67 27.34
CA GLY A 66 4.22 14.46 27.20
C GLY A 66 2.78 14.71 26.72
N MET A 67 2.39 15.96 26.51
CA MET A 67 1.11 16.27 25.87
C MET A 67 1.14 15.93 24.38
N ILE A 68 -0.03 15.77 23.78
CA ILE A 68 -0.21 15.54 22.35
C ILE A 68 -1.00 16.72 21.79
N SER A 69 -0.51 17.30 20.70
CA SER A 69 -1.15 18.44 20.01
C SER A 69 -1.47 18.10 18.56
N SER A 70 -2.43 18.81 18.01
CA SER A 70 -2.73 18.82 16.56
C SER A 70 -1.58 19.45 15.80
N THR A 71 -1.33 18.98 14.59
CA THR A 71 -0.40 19.65 13.64
C THR A 71 -1.13 20.66 12.76
N ASP A 72 -2.43 20.47 12.56
CA ASP A 72 -3.33 21.37 11.84
C ASP A 72 -4.75 21.24 12.40
N ALA A 73 -5.09 22.10 13.35
CA ALA A 73 -6.38 22.06 14.04
C ALA A 73 -7.58 22.23 13.09
N TRP A 74 -7.41 23.02 12.01
CA TRP A 74 -8.46 23.22 11.04
C TRP A 74 -8.72 21.98 10.18
N ALA A 75 -7.64 21.35 9.71
CA ALA A 75 -7.76 20.09 8.98
C ALA A 75 -8.34 18.99 9.88
N ASP A 76 -7.81 18.84 11.10
CA ASP A 76 -8.25 17.81 12.05
C ASP A 76 -9.74 17.96 12.38
N GLU A 77 -10.24 19.17 12.59
CA GLU A 77 -11.65 19.41 12.86
C GLU A 77 -12.53 18.96 11.69
N ASN A 78 -12.21 19.41 10.47
CA ASN A 78 -12.99 19.09 9.27
C ASN A 78 -12.88 17.61 8.84
N LEU A 79 -11.73 17.00 9.05
CA LEU A 79 -11.48 15.62 8.64
C LEU A 79 -12.00 14.59 9.65
N LEU A 80 -11.89 14.89 10.95
CA LEU A 80 -12.19 13.92 12.01
C LEU A 80 -13.60 14.10 12.62
N LEU A 81 -14.10 15.35 12.73
CA LEU A 81 -15.43 15.63 13.24
C LEU A 81 -16.45 15.82 12.11
N GLY A 82 -16.00 16.25 10.94
CA GLY A 82 -16.81 16.45 9.74
C GLY A 82 -16.91 17.91 9.31
N GLN A 83 -17.56 18.15 8.19
CA GLN A 83 -17.77 19.49 7.68
C GLN A 83 -18.59 20.33 8.66
N ILE A 84 -18.10 21.53 8.97
CA ILE A 84 -18.69 22.41 9.95
C ILE A 84 -20.03 22.97 9.43
N ASN A 85 -21.07 22.84 10.25
CA ASN A 85 -22.36 23.46 10.01
C ASN A 85 -22.44 24.81 10.77
N TRP A 86 -22.18 25.89 10.07
CA TRP A 86 -22.20 27.25 10.62
C TRP A 86 -23.60 27.79 10.95
N SER A 87 -24.66 27.06 10.57
CA SER A 87 -26.05 27.50 10.81
C SER A 87 -26.57 27.15 12.20
N THR A 88 -25.79 26.45 13.03
CA THR A 88 -26.19 26.00 14.38
C THR A 88 -25.38 26.68 15.49
N THR A 89 -26.02 26.85 16.65
CA THR A 89 -25.37 27.33 17.87
C THR A 89 -25.76 26.39 19.03
N PRO A 90 -24.84 25.65 19.65
CA PRO A 90 -23.40 25.58 19.32
C PRO A 90 -23.14 25.02 17.91
N VAL A 91 -21.92 25.21 17.41
CA VAL A 91 -21.47 24.66 16.12
C VAL A 91 -21.66 23.13 16.15
N SER A 92 -22.18 22.60 15.03
CA SER A 92 -22.32 21.15 14.78
C SER A 92 -21.61 20.76 13.48
N TYR A 93 -21.63 19.47 13.17
CA TYR A 93 -20.99 18.94 11.96
C TYR A 93 -22.03 18.24 11.10
N TYR A 94 -21.88 18.33 9.77
CA TYR A 94 -22.73 17.57 8.85
C TYR A 94 -22.44 16.07 9.00
N PRO A 95 -23.48 15.25 9.15
CA PRO A 95 -23.30 13.81 9.36
C PRO A 95 -22.67 13.15 8.13
N ASN A 96 -21.89 12.10 8.37
CA ASN A 96 -21.25 11.30 7.32
C ASN A 96 -20.28 12.10 6.42
N THR A 97 -19.62 13.11 6.98
CA THR A 97 -18.61 13.92 6.28
C THR A 97 -17.22 13.81 6.88
N SER A 98 -17.05 13.07 7.98
CA SER A 98 -15.76 12.79 8.60
C SER A 98 -15.12 11.47 8.12
N ILE A 99 -13.79 11.38 8.21
CA ILE A 99 -13.06 10.10 8.00
C ILE A 99 -13.57 9.04 8.97
N ILE A 100 -13.79 9.40 10.23
CA ILE A 100 -14.21 8.48 11.29
C ILE A 100 -15.55 7.82 10.95
N GLU A 101 -16.59 8.61 10.68
CA GLU A 101 -17.92 8.07 10.38
C GLU A 101 -17.93 7.22 9.13
N ARG A 102 -17.27 7.68 8.07
CA ARG A 102 -17.25 6.97 6.79
C ARG A 102 -16.44 5.68 6.83
N ALA A 103 -15.30 5.70 7.55
CA ALA A 103 -14.52 4.49 7.81
C ALA A 103 -15.34 3.47 8.61
N HIS A 104 -15.95 3.89 9.71
CA HIS A 104 -16.78 3.01 10.54
C HIS A 104 -17.99 2.44 9.78
N ASN A 105 -18.66 3.25 8.95
CA ASN A 105 -19.73 2.78 8.07
C ASN A 105 -19.26 1.74 7.03
N SER A 106 -17.95 1.69 6.77
CA SER A 106 -17.30 0.73 5.87
C SER A 106 -16.60 -0.42 6.61
N ASN A 107 -16.76 -0.53 7.94
CA ASN A 107 -16.05 -1.47 8.82
C ASN A 107 -14.52 -1.32 8.78
N VAL A 108 -14.03 -0.12 8.57
CA VAL A 108 -12.61 0.25 8.57
C VAL A 108 -12.29 0.95 9.88
N LYS A 109 -11.18 0.58 10.50
CA LYS A 109 -10.68 1.21 11.73
C LYS A 109 -9.91 2.47 11.40
N VAL A 110 -9.91 3.44 12.33
CA VAL A 110 -9.10 4.66 12.21
C VAL A 110 -8.26 4.82 13.47
N LEU A 111 -6.95 4.99 13.29
CA LEU A 111 -6.01 5.25 14.37
C LEU A 111 -5.31 6.59 14.12
N PRO A 112 -5.13 7.44 15.15
CA PRO A 112 -4.24 8.58 15.02
C PRO A 112 -2.80 8.05 15.05
N SER A 113 -1.98 8.47 14.10
CA SER A 113 -0.54 8.27 14.14
C SER A 113 0.11 9.47 14.84
N ILE A 114 0.99 9.18 15.80
CA ILE A 114 1.64 10.20 16.62
C ILE A 114 3.13 10.12 16.39
N GLY A 115 3.71 11.22 15.88
CA GLY A 115 5.14 11.30 15.52
C GLY A 115 5.37 11.53 14.04
N GLY A 116 6.15 10.66 13.41
CA GLY A 116 6.67 10.80 12.07
C GLY A 116 8.05 11.44 12.05
N TRP A 117 8.72 11.44 10.88
CA TRP A 117 10.11 11.87 10.71
C TRP A 117 10.42 13.26 11.33
N THR A 118 9.60 14.27 11.04
CA THR A 118 9.84 15.64 11.48
C THR A 118 9.39 15.94 12.90
N LEU A 119 8.62 15.03 13.54
CA LEU A 119 8.00 15.28 14.83
C LEU A 119 8.52 14.36 15.95
N SER A 120 9.49 13.50 15.68
CA SER A 120 10.01 12.50 16.63
C SER A 120 10.96 13.04 17.69
N ASN A 121 11.42 14.27 17.59
CA ASN A 121 12.48 14.84 18.44
C ASN A 121 12.15 14.86 19.96
N ASN A 122 10.88 14.84 20.32
CA ASN A 122 10.45 14.88 21.72
C ASN A 122 10.28 13.48 22.36
N PHE A 123 10.25 12.42 21.56
CA PHE A 123 10.07 11.06 22.07
C PHE A 123 11.15 10.63 23.07
N PRO A 124 12.47 10.89 22.83
CA PRO A 124 13.49 10.54 23.83
C PRO A 124 13.21 11.12 25.21
N THR A 125 12.81 12.41 25.25
CA THR A 125 12.48 13.11 26.49
C THR A 125 11.20 12.57 27.15
N ILE A 126 10.20 12.23 26.36
CA ILE A 126 8.92 11.68 26.85
C ILE A 126 9.15 10.27 27.39
N ALA A 127 9.84 9.45 26.63
CA ALA A 127 10.03 8.04 26.94
C ALA A 127 10.96 7.82 28.14
N ALA A 128 11.90 8.71 28.41
CA ALA A 128 12.81 8.64 29.55
C ALA A 128 12.11 8.92 30.90
N ASP A 129 11.06 9.72 30.92
CA ASP A 129 10.40 10.20 32.12
C ASP A 129 9.07 9.47 32.38
N SER A 130 8.94 8.86 33.54
CA SER A 130 7.74 8.08 33.90
C SER A 130 6.45 8.92 34.02
N ILE A 131 6.57 10.19 34.41
CA ILE A 131 5.42 11.10 34.51
C ILE A 131 4.99 11.51 33.10
N LYS A 132 5.95 11.86 32.22
CA LYS A 132 5.66 12.22 30.84
C LYS A 132 5.07 11.04 30.05
N ARG A 133 5.55 9.80 30.26
CA ARG A 133 4.93 8.60 29.67
C ARG A 133 3.44 8.48 30.07
N LYS A 134 3.11 8.70 31.34
CA LYS A 134 1.72 8.67 31.81
C LYS A 134 0.88 9.80 31.21
N THR A 135 1.43 11.02 31.13
CA THR A 135 0.79 12.17 30.49
C THR A 135 0.49 11.86 29.02
N PHE A 136 1.46 11.29 28.29
CA PHE A 136 1.33 10.90 26.90
C PHE A 136 0.25 9.83 26.71
N ALA A 137 0.26 8.78 27.52
CA ALA A 137 -0.76 7.72 27.45
C ALA A 137 -2.16 8.24 27.77
N HIS A 138 -2.28 9.20 28.72
CA HIS A 138 -3.54 9.89 28.97
C HIS A 138 -3.99 10.70 27.75
N GLY A 139 -3.07 11.41 27.09
CA GLY A 139 -3.31 12.12 25.82
C GLY A 139 -3.82 11.19 24.72
N CYS A 140 -3.24 9.99 24.57
CA CYS A 140 -3.71 8.96 23.66
C CYS A 140 -5.18 8.57 23.93
N CYS A 141 -5.53 8.33 25.21
CA CYS A 141 -6.91 8.04 25.58
C CYS A 141 -7.87 9.22 25.31
N ASN A 142 -7.40 10.45 25.45
CA ASN A 142 -8.20 11.64 25.13
C ASN A 142 -8.49 11.78 23.64
N LEU A 143 -7.51 11.51 22.77
CA LEU A 143 -7.72 11.46 21.32
C LEU A 143 -8.84 10.46 20.96
N ILE A 144 -8.79 9.25 21.56
CA ILE A 144 -9.82 8.22 21.34
C ILE A 144 -11.19 8.73 21.79
N ARG A 145 -11.29 9.35 22.97
CA ARG A 145 -12.58 9.87 23.48
C ARG A 145 -13.13 11.00 22.61
N THR A 146 -12.26 11.90 22.17
CA THR A 146 -12.64 13.10 21.40
C THR A 146 -13.08 12.72 19.99
N TYR A 147 -12.27 11.96 19.26
CA TYR A 147 -12.49 11.69 17.84
C TYR A 147 -13.08 10.31 17.54
N LYS A 148 -13.23 9.44 18.55
CA LYS A 148 -13.76 8.06 18.40
C LYS A 148 -12.83 7.14 17.61
N PHE A 149 -11.53 7.34 17.73
CA PHE A 149 -10.54 6.44 17.17
C PHE A 149 -10.62 5.01 17.73
N ASP A 150 -10.12 4.03 16.97
CA ASP A 150 -10.15 2.59 17.31
C ASP A 150 -8.86 2.11 17.98
N GLY A 151 -7.92 3.00 18.23
CA GLY A 151 -6.62 2.70 18.82
C GLY A 151 -5.64 3.84 18.64
N ILE A 152 -4.37 3.51 18.75
CA ILE A 152 -3.24 4.45 18.61
C ILE A 152 -2.17 3.82 17.74
N ASP A 153 -1.56 4.61 16.88
CA ASP A 153 -0.34 4.29 16.14
C ASP A 153 0.81 5.19 16.63
N ILE A 154 1.98 4.61 16.92
CA ILE A 154 3.17 5.36 17.37
C ILE A 154 4.22 5.31 16.27
N ASP A 155 4.61 6.49 15.79
CA ASP A 155 5.61 6.64 14.74
C ASP A 155 6.83 7.41 15.26
N TRP A 156 7.68 6.71 16.04
CA TRP A 156 8.94 7.26 16.53
C TRP A 156 10.09 6.91 15.58
N GLU A 157 10.64 7.93 14.91
CA GLU A 157 11.71 7.78 13.91
C GLU A 157 13.01 8.45 14.39
N TYR A 158 13.95 7.74 15.03
CA TYR A 158 13.88 6.36 15.51
C TYR A 158 14.46 6.27 16.92
N PRO A 159 14.08 5.30 17.75
CA PRO A 159 14.75 5.06 19.03
C PRO A 159 16.25 4.88 18.84
N GLY A 160 17.06 5.63 19.60
CA GLY A 160 18.52 5.62 19.48
C GLY A 160 19.09 6.41 18.30
N TYR A 161 18.27 7.12 17.53
CA TYR A 161 18.74 7.95 16.41
C TYR A 161 19.27 9.31 16.91
N ILE A 162 20.61 9.40 16.98
CA ILE A 162 21.33 10.55 17.58
C ILE A 162 20.92 11.91 16.99
N PRO A 163 20.75 12.08 15.64
CA PRO A 163 20.35 13.39 15.10
C PRO A 163 19.03 13.93 15.63
N ASN A 164 18.11 13.05 16.05
CA ASN A 164 16.83 13.42 16.68
C ASN A 164 16.88 13.34 18.22
N GLY A 165 18.07 13.52 18.81
CA GLY A 165 18.25 13.49 20.26
C GLY A 165 18.19 12.09 20.88
N GLY A 166 18.23 11.05 20.05
CA GLY A 166 18.17 9.66 20.49
C GLY A 166 19.39 9.20 21.30
N THR A 167 19.16 8.27 22.21
CA THR A 167 20.17 7.70 23.10
C THR A 167 20.05 6.17 23.16
N VAL A 168 21.06 5.49 23.66
CA VAL A 168 21.05 4.03 23.87
C VAL A 168 19.90 3.62 24.81
N ALA A 169 19.52 4.47 25.75
CA ALA A 169 18.42 4.22 26.67
C ALA A 169 17.04 4.15 25.99
N ASP A 170 16.90 4.72 24.79
CA ASP A 170 15.64 4.71 24.06
C ASP A 170 15.13 3.31 23.77
N LYS A 171 16.02 2.35 23.61
CA LYS A 171 15.68 0.94 23.42
C LYS A 171 14.74 0.43 24.51
N GLN A 172 15.08 0.63 25.76
CA GLN A 172 14.27 0.27 26.92
C GLN A 172 13.10 1.25 27.12
N ASN A 173 13.38 2.56 26.97
CA ASN A 173 12.39 3.61 27.19
C ASN A 173 11.22 3.51 26.20
N PHE A 174 11.45 3.07 24.96
CA PHE A 174 10.39 2.84 24.00
C PHE A 174 9.47 1.69 24.44
N THR A 175 10.04 0.60 24.92
CA THR A 175 9.24 -0.50 25.49
C THR A 175 8.38 -0.02 26.64
N LEU A 176 8.94 0.78 27.55
CA LEU A 176 8.21 1.34 28.69
C LEU A 176 7.11 2.30 28.26
N LEU A 177 7.34 3.12 27.23
CA LEU A 177 6.33 4.01 26.66
C LEU A 177 5.16 3.21 26.09
N LEU A 178 5.46 2.23 25.24
CA LEU A 178 4.43 1.37 24.63
C LEU A 178 3.62 0.60 25.70
N GLN A 179 4.28 0.12 26.76
CA GLN A 179 3.61 -0.59 27.84
C GLN A 179 2.61 0.32 28.59
N VAL A 180 3.01 1.54 28.93
CA VAL A 180 2.12 2.50 29.62
C VAL A 180 0.93 2.89 28.75
N ILE A 181 1.13 3.03 27.41
CA ILE A 181 0.04 3.26 26.48
C ILE A 181 -0.89 2.05 26.45
N ARG A 182 -0.37 0.83 26.31
CA ARG A 182 -1.18 -0.42 26.31
C ARG A 182 -2.03 -0.55 27.56
N ASP A 183 -1.43 -0.34 28.74
CA ASP A 183 -2.14 -0.42 30.01
C ASP A 183 -3.29 0.59 30.07
N SER A 184 -3.04 1.81 29.59
CA SER A 184 -4.05 2.87 29.54
C SER A 184 -5.19 2.54 28.55
N LEU A 185 -4.85 1.99 27.37
CA LEU A 185 -5.84 1.54 26.37
C LEU A 185 -6.67 0.35 26.89
N THR A 186 -6.04 -0.57 27.61
CA THR A 186 -6.74 -1.70 28.25
C THR A 186 -7.75 -1.21 29.27
N ASN A 187 -7.35 -0.29 30.15
CA ASN A 187 -8.23 0.30 31.16
C ASN A 187 -9.38 1.09 30.52
N LEU A 188 -9.10 1.87 29.46
CA LEU A 188 -10.15 2.56 28.70
C LEU A 188 -11.12 1.56 28.06
N GLY A 189 -10.59 0.47 27.52
CA GLY A 189 -11.37 -0.60 26.92
C GLY A 189 -12.34 -1.26 27.88
N ILE A 190 -11.88 -1.56 29.10
CA ILE A 190 -12.73 -2.09 30.18
C ILE A 190 -13.88 -1.10 30.51
N GLN A 191 -13.57 0.20 30.65
CA GLN A 191 -14.56 1.23 30.94
C GLN A 191 -15.63 1.38 29.84
N GLN A 192 -15.25 1.18 28.59
CA GLN A 192 -16.12 1.41 27.42
C GLN A 192 -16.65 0.12 26.79
N ASN A 193 -16.32 -1.04 27.34
CA ASN A 193 -16.62 -2.36 26.79
C ASN A 193 -16.17 -2.49 25.32
N LYS A 194 -14.93 -2.07 25.03
CA LYS A 194 -14.30 -2.06 23.71
C LYS A 194 -12.85 -2.56 23.78
N SER A 195 -12.29 -2.91 22.64
CA SER A 195 -10.87 -3.21 22.48
C SER A 195 -10.21 -2.15 21.60
N TYR A 196 -9.11 -1.58 22.07
CA TYR A 196 -8.34 -0.55 21.35
C TYR A 196 -7.01 -1.10 20.86
N MET A 197 -6.69 -0.84 19.62
CA MET A 197 -5.43 -1.27 19.00
C MET A 197 -4.27 -0.38 19.44
N LEU A 198 -3.08 -0.97 19.53
CA LEU A 198 -1.81 -0.26 19.60
C LEU A 198 -0.91 -0.79 18.48
N THR A 199 -0.59 0.07 17.52
CA THR A 199 0.36 -0.22 16.46
C THR A 199 1.57 0.68 16.60
N ALA A 200 2.69 0.30 16.00
CA ALA A 200 3.85 1.18 15.96
C ALA A 200 4.65 0.95 14.68
N CYS A 201 5.28 2.04 14.19
CA CYS A 201 6.20 2.04 13.06
C CYS A 201 7.60 1.67 13.50
N PHE A 202 8.31 0.96 12.63
CA PHE A 202 9.68 0.52 12.88
C PHE A 202 10.53 0.70 11.62
N GLY A 203 11.72 1.26 11.80
CA GLY A 203 12.69 1.38 10.71
C GLY A 203 13.18 0.00 10.25
N ALA A 204 13.29 -0.16 8.94
CA ALA A 204 13.60 -1.45 8.31
C ALA A 204 15.10 -1.77 8.24
N SER A 205 15.99 -0.85 8.62
CA SER A 205 17.42 -1.13 8.67
C SER A 205 17.79 -2.02 9.88
N LYS A 206 18.84 -2.81 9.75
CA LYS A 206 19.36 -3.61 10.89
C LYS A 206 19.74 -2.75 12.08
N SER A 207 20.31 -1.57 11.85
CA SER A 207 20.71 -0.63 12.90
C SER A 207 19.50 -0.13 13.69
N ASN A 208 18.38 0.20 13.03
CA ASN A 208 17.15 0.58 13.72
C ASN A 208 16.55 -0.59 14.51
N MET A 209 16.53 -1.79 13.90
CA MET A 209 15.97 -2.98 14.55
C MET A 209 16.74 -3.40 15.82
N GLN A 210 18.06 -3.15 15.88
CA GLN A 210 18.88 -3.45 17.07
C GLN A 210 18.54 -2.56 18.28
N ASN A 211 17.93 -1.40 18.04
CA ASN A 211 17.49 -0.46 19.07
C ASN A 211 16.09 -0.77 19.62
N ILE A 212 15.54 -1.96 19.36
CA ILE A 212 14.23 -2.40 19.83
C ILE A 212 14.36 -3.64 20.72
N GLU A 213 13.62 -3.68 21.82
CA GLU A 213 13.48 -4.87 22.66
C GLU A 213 12.36 -5.77 22.14
N TRP A 214 12.58 -6.45 21.02
CA TRP A 214 11.55 -7.21 20.30
C TRP A 214 10.79 -8.20 21.16
N ASN A 215 11.47 -8.94 22.06
CA ASN A 215 10.84 -9.92 22.95
C ASN A 215 9.77 -9.30 23.86
N ASN A 216 9.88 -8.01 24.16
CA ASN A 216 8.92 -7.26 24.98
C ASN A 216 7.88 -6.60 24.08
N VAL A 217 8.31 -5.91 23.01
CA VAL A 217 7.45 -5.14 22.12
C VAL A 217 6.39 -6.01 21.42
N ILE A 218 6.74 -7.23 21.00
CA ILE A 218 5.79 -8.17 20.36
C ILE A 218 4.59 -8.55 21.25
N ASN A 219 4.72 -8.42 22.57
CA ASN A 219 3.65 -8.69 23.52
C ASN A 219 2.75 -7.46 23.79
N VAL A 220 3.21 -6.28 23.38
CA VAL A 220 2.57 -5.00 23.69
C VAL A 220 1.80 -4.45 22.49
N VAL A 221 2.40 -4.53 21.27
CA VAL A 221 1.77 -4.01 20.06
C VAL A 221 0.96 -5.09 19.33
N ASP A 222 -0.13 -4.67 18.70
CA ASP A 222 -0.97 -5.54 17.88
C ASP A 222 -0.39 -5.74 16.48
N ILE A 223 0.19 -4.67 15.90
CA ILE A 223 0.79 -4.68 14.57
C ILE A 223 2.12 -3.94 14.62
N ILE A 224 3.10 -4.50 13.94
CA ILE A 224 4.41 -3.95 13.67
C ILE A 224 4.39 -3.40 12.25
N ASN A 225 4.30 -2.07 12.12
CA ASN A 225 4.33 -1.37 10.85
C ASN A 225 5.79 -1.21 10.42
N LEU A 226 6.31 -2.15 9.63
CA LEU A 226 7.71 -2.15 9.20
C LEU A 226 7.87 -1.30 7.94
N MET A 227 8.57 -0.18 8.04
CA MET A 227 8.77 0.81 6.98
C MET A 227 9.81 0.35 5.95
N THR A 228 9.44 -0.59 5.08
CA THR A 228 10.29 -1.17 4.03
C THR A 228 10.33 -0.31 2.77
N TYR A 229 10.59 0.96 2.96
CA TYR A 229 10.82 2.01 1.96
C TYR A 229 11.86 3.00 2.51
N ASP A 230 12.22 4.02 1.72
CA ASP A 230 13.28 4.99 2.05
C ASP A 230 14.64 4.33 2.30
N TYR A 231 14.91 3.21 1.62
CA TYR A 231 16.21 2.57 1.68
C TYR A 231 17.29 3.40 1.01
N PHE A 232 16.95 4.08 -0.11
CA PHE A 232 17.82 4.98 -0.85
C PHE A 232 17.04 6.20 -1.32
N GLY A 233 17.74 7.35 -1.37
CA GLY A 233 17.17 8.61 -1.80
C GLY A 233 18.24 9.60 -2.26
N SER A 234 17.87 10.86 -2.38
CA SER A 234 18.77 11.94 -2.83
C SER A 234 19.91 12.30 -1.85
N TRP A 235 19.88 11.72 -0.67
CA TRP A 235 20.94 11.85 0.36
C TRP A 235 22.08 10.86 0.18
N ASP A 236 21.95 9.89 -0.72
CA ASP A 236 22.97 8.89 -1.02
C ASP A 236 23.97 9.39 -2.06
N ALA A 237 25.10 8.72 -2.19
CA ALA A 237 26.10 9.05 -3.18
C ALA A 237 25.75 8.63 -4.60
N VAL A 238 24.88 7.62 -4.74
CA VAL A 238 24.48 7.03 -6.02
C VAL A 238 22.98 6.76 -6.07
N ALA A 239 22.40 6.85 -7.26
CA ALA A 239 21.02 6.51 -7.54
C ALA A 239 20.74 5.04 -7.27
N ASN A 240 19.73 4.74 -6.44
CA ASN A 240 19.32 3.37 -6.14
C ASN A 240 17.83 3.33 -5.80
N HIS A 241 17.32 2.15 -5.44
CA HIS A 241 15.89 1.92 -5.27
C HIS A 241 15.36 2.38 -3.90
N ASN A 242 14.27 3.12 -3.92
CA ASN A 242 13.50 3.55 -2.74
C ASN A 242 13.01 2.36 -1.91
N ALA A 243 12.35 1.39 -2.57
CA ALA A 243 11.66 0.30 -1.88
C ALA A 243 11.82 -1.04 -2.64
N PRO A 244 13.04 -1.57 -2.81
CA PRO A 244 13.26 -2.80 -3.55
C PRO A 244 12.68 -4.01 -2.81
N LEU A 245 12.08 -4.96 -3.54
CA LEU A 245 11.62 -6.23 -2.97
C LEU A 245 12.80 -7.11 -2.56
N HIS A 246 13.77 -7.24 -3.43
CA HIS A 246 15.01 -8.00 -3.21
C HIS A 246 16.24 -7.12 -3.37
N LYS A 247 17.40 -7.65 -2.99
CA LYS A 247 18.64 -6.88 -2.99
C LYS A 247 18.97 -6.33 -4.39
N PRO A 248 19.29 -5.04 -4.52
CA PRO A 248 19.84 -4.48 -5.74
C PRO A 248 21.26 -5.01 -6.00
N GLN A 249 21.79 -4.75 -7.20
CA GLN A 249 23.13 -5.22 -7.58
C GLN A 249 24.24 -4.50 -6.81
N GLN A 250 24.02 -3.26 -6.41
CA GLN A 250 24.99 -2.43 -5.66
C GLN A 250 24.30 -1.79 -4.44
N GLY A 251 25.11 -1.33 -3.50
CA GLY A 251 24.68 -0.74 -2.23
C GLY A 251 24.58 -1.77 -1.11
N ASP A 252 23.93 -1.41 -0.02
CA ASP A 252 23.73 -2.31 1.11
C ASP A 252 22.79 -3.46 0.72
N VAL A 253 23.31 -4.67 0.71
CA VAL A 253 22.57 -5.89 0.37
C VAL A 253 21.40 -6.19 1.30
N THR A 254 21.32 -5.51 2.44
CA THR A 254 20.24 -5.66 3.43
C THR A 254 19.12 -4.64 3.25
N PHE A 255 19.31 -3.61 2.43
CA PHE A 255 18.33 -2.56 2.17
C PHE A 255 17.30 -3.00 1.13
N ASN A 256 16.41 -3.90 1.54
CA ASN A 256 15.28 -4.37 0.76
C ASN A 256 14.26 -5.07 1.67
N LEU A 257 13.03 -5.18 1.21
CA LEU A 257 11.91 -5.74 1.95
C LEU A 257 12.19 -7.18 2.43
N ASP A 258 12.68 -8.06 1.56
CA ASP A 258 12.94 -9.47 1.89
C ASP A 258 14.00 -9.62 3.00
N SER A 259 15.09 -8.87 2.91
CA SER A 259 16.14 -8.89 3.94
C SER A 259 15.65 -8.38 5.28
N SER A 260 14.89 -7.30 5.31
CA SER A 260 14.37 -6.70 6.54
C SER A 260 13.34 -7.62 7.22
N VAL A 261 12.39 -8.16 6.48
CA VAL A 261 11.42 -9.13 7.01
C VAL A 261 12.13 -10.40 7.51
N THR A 262 13.03 -10.95 6.70
CA THR A 262 13.76 -12.17 7.05
C THR A 262 14.61 -11.96 8.31
N TYR A 263 15.21 -10.78 8.48
CA TYR A 263 15.99 -10.44 9.67
C TYR A 263 15.13 -10.42 10.94
N LEU A 264 13.92 -9.82 10.89
CA LEU A 264 12.99 -9.85 12.03
C LEU A 264 12.52 -11.27 12.37
N LEU A 265 12.16 -12.06 11.37
CA LEU A 265 11.69 -13.43 11.56
C LEU A 265 12.75 -14.33 12.16
N ASN A 266 13.99 -14.27 11.64
CA ASN A 266 15.04 -15.22 12.00
C ASN A 266 15.85 -14.80 13.23
N ASN A 267 16.15 -13.52 13.41
CA ASN A 267 17.00 -13.05 14.49
C ASN A 267 16.22 -12.70 15.77
N TYR A 268 14.97 -12.26 15.62
CA TYR A 268 14.15 -11.83 16.75
C TYR A 268 12.89 -12.65 16.96
N GLN A 269 12.64 -13.66 16.10
CA GLN A 269 11.46 -14.53 16.13
C GLN A 269 10.15 -13.74 16.23
N VAL A 270 10.10 -12.57 15.60
CA VAL A 270 8.87 -11.77 15.54
C VAL A 270 7.80 -12.58 14.80
N PRO A 271 6.58 -12.75 15.37
CA PRO A 271 5.52 -13.48 14.70
C PRO A 271 5.14 -12.83 13.36
N SER A 272 5.16 -13.59 12.27
CA SER A 272 4.91 -13.08 10.92
C SER A 272 3.54 -12.39 10.80
N ASN A 273 2.54 -12.92 11.48
CA ASN A 273 1.18 -12.38 11.51
C ASN A 273 1.03 -11.06 12.29
N LYS A 274 2.10 -10.54 12.87
CA LYS A 274 2.15 -9.20 13.46
C LYS A 274 2.82 -8.17 12.55
N ILE A 275 3.57 -8.59 11.53
CA ILE A 275 4.34 -7.70 10.65
C ILE A 275 3.48 -7.27 9.46
N ALA A 276 3.24 -5.97 9.33
CA ALA A 276 2.74 -5.35 8.11
C ALA A 276 3.92 -4.70 7.37
N ALA A 277 4.20 -5.14 6.14
CA ALA A 277 5.34 -4.65 5.37
C ALA A 277 4.99 -3.35 4.64
N GLY A 278 5.93 -2.41 4.64
CA GLY A 278 5.77 -1.10 4.03
C GLY A 278 5.81 -1.16 2.50
N VAL A 279 4.90 -0.43 1.88
CA VAL A 279 4.87 -0.17 0.44
C VAL A 279 4.71 1.31 0.19
N ALA A 280 5.43 1.83 -0.82
CA ALA A 280 5.48 3.25 -1.13
C ALA A 280 4.51 3.58 -2.28
N PHE A 281 3.59 4.53 -2.04
CA PHE A 281 2.78 5.13 -3.10
C PHE A 281 3.39 6.47 -3.57
N TYR A 282 4.71 6.52 -3.53
CA TYR A 282 5.54 7.63 -3.97
C TYR A 282 6.87 7.12 -4.52
N GLY A 283 7.60 7.97 -5.21
CA GLY A 283 8.97 7.71 -5.67
C GLY A 283 10.01 8.54 -4.92
N ARG A 284 11.26 8.23 -5.19
CA ARG A 284 12.41 9.08 -4.85
C ARG A 284 13.09 9.52 -6.12
N SER A 285 13.22 10.83 -6.31
CA SER A 285 13.90 11.43 -7.46
C SER A 285 15.21 12.06 -7.05
N ALA A 286 16.21 11.98 -7.92
CA ALA A 286 17.51 12.60 -7.71
C ALA A 286 18.10 13.06 -9.04
N LYS A 287 18.86 14.16 -9.01
CA LYS A 287 19.71 14.60 -10.14
C LYS A 287 21.00 13.79 -10.18
N THR A 288 21.39 13.35 -11.36
CA THR A 288 22.66 12.66 -11.60
C THR A 288 23.73 13.60 -12.15
N SER A 289 25.00 13.28 -11.94
CA SER A 289 26.12 14.11 -12.42
C SER A 289 26.44 13.93 -13.92
N GLY A 290 25.68 13.14 -14.65
CA GLY A 290 25.84 12.85 -16.05
C GLY A 290 24.62 12.09 -16.56
N THR A 291 24.77 11.31 -17.65
CA THR A 291 23.67 10.51 -18.18
C THR A 291 23.01 9.70 -17.08
N PRO A 292 21.68 9.84 -16.87
CA PRO A 292 20.98 9.11 -15.82
C PRO A 292 21.11 7.60 -16.02
N ALA A 293 21.44 6.91 -14.92
CA ALA A 293 21.50 5.46 -14.88
C ALA A 293 21.25 4.99 -13.45
N LEU A 294 20.83 3.75 -13.30
CA LEU A 294 20.85 3.07 -12.01
C LEU A 294 22.32 3.00 -11.53
N PHE A 295 22.58 3.39 -10.29
CA PHE A 295 23.89 3.55 -9.65
C PHE A 295 24.76 4.71 -10.18
N ALA A 296 24.20 5.63 -10.99
CA ALA A 296 24.91 6.86 -11.33
C ALA A 296 25.13 7.74 -10.10
N PRO A 297 26.25 8.51 -10.04
CA PRO A 297 26.47 9.47 -8.97
C PRO A 297 25.36 10.52 -8.90
N ILE A 298 24.91 10.84 -7.70
CA ILE A 298 23.85 11.83 -7.42
C ILE A 298 24.50 13.19 -7.12
N THR A 299 23.88 14.27 -7.60
CA THR A 299 24.26 15.66 -7.30
C THR A 299 23.30 16.37 -6.36
N GLY A 300 22.15 15.78 -6.06
CA GLY A 300 21.15 16.31 -5.13
C GLY A 300 19.72 15.95 -5.50
N VAL A 301 18.78 16.61 -4.84
CA VAL A 301 17.35 16.48 -5.07
C VAL A 301 16.95 17.03 -6.44
N ASP A 302 16.03 16.38 -7.15
CA ASP A 302 15.33 17.00 -8.28
C ASP A 302 14.05 17.70 -7.82
N ASN A 303 14.21 18.95 -7.42
CA ASN A 303 13.10 19.84 -7.08
C ASN A 303 12.62 20.69 -8.28
N THR A 304 13.07 20.36 -9.48
CA THR A 304 12.67 21.07 -10.71
C THR A 304 11.59 20.33 -11.46
N THR A 305 11.77 19.02 -11.64
CA THR A 305 10.78 18.14 -12.32
C THR A 305 9.59 17.87 -11.41
N PHE A 306 9.83 17.72 -10.10
CA PHE A 306 8.84 17.42 -9.07
C PHE A 306 8.88 18.50 -7.98
N SER A 307 8.61 19.74 -8.37
CA SER A 307 8.71 20.93 -7.49
C SER A 307 7.81 20.86 -6.27
N ASP A 308 6.63 20.25 -6.42
CA ASP A 308 5.63 20.18 -5.37
C ASP A 308 5.95 19.14 -4.29
N ASP A 309 6.77 18.15 -4.64
CA ASP A 309 7.04 16.97 -3.82
C ASP A 309 8.50 16.89 -3.30
N ASP A 310 9.32 17.90 -3.55
CA ASP A 310 10.71 18.03 -3.07
C ASP A 310 11.53 16.72 -3.12
N GLY A 311 11.55 16.07 -4.30
CA GLY A 311 12.29 14.82 -4.53
C GLY A 311 11.57 13.55 -4.07
N THR A 312 10.34 13.67 -3.56
CA THR A 312 9.47 12.55 -3.16
C THR A 312 8.15 12.53 -3.92
N PRO A 313 8.16 12.47 -5.27
CA PRO A 313 6.94 12.59 -6.04
C PRO A 313 5.94 11.49 -5.67
N LEU A 314 4.73 11.90 -5.35
CA LEU A 314 3.61 10.99 -5.17
C LEU A 314 3.36 10.21 -6.47
N TYR A 315 2.82 9.00 -6.36
CA TYR A 315 2.70 8.11 -7.53
C TYR A 315 1.93 8.74 -8.70
N TYR A 316 0.85 9.50 -8.44
CA TYR A 316 0.13 10.22 -9.48
C TYR A 316 1.02 11.26 -10.19
N ASN A 317 1.96 11.91 -9.48
CA ASN A 317 2.91 12.85 -10.07
C ASN A 317 3.98 12.14 -10.90
N VAL A 318 4.45 10.96 -10.46
CA VAL A 318 5.33 10.11 -11.29
C VAL A 318 4.63 9.79 -12.62
N LEU A 319 3.37 9.38 -12.58
CA LEU A 319 2.59 9.09 -13.80
C LEU A 319 2.38 10.33 -14.67
N LYS A 320 2.08 11.47 -14.04
CA LYS A 320 1.89 12.75 -14.73
C LYS A 320 3.12 13.18 -15.54
N MET A 321 4.30 12.95 -15.00
CA MET A 321 5.57 13.36 -15.60
C MET A 321 6.26 12.26 -16.40
N GLN A 322 5.67 11.06 -16.48
CA GLN A 322 6.30 9.87 -17.09
C GLN A 322 6.72 10.09 -18.55
N TYR A 323 6.05 10.97 -19.29
CA TYR A 323 6.40 11.28 -20.69
C TYR A 323 7.80 11.91 -20.86
N LEU A 324 8.39 12.44 -19.79
CA LEU A 324 9.76 12.99 -19.78
C LEU A 324 10.83 11.92 -19.61
N PHE A 325 10.44 10.67 -19.36
CA PHE A 325 11.34 9.60 -18.96
C PHE A 325 11.19 8.36 -19.83
N THR A 326 12.24 7.53 -19.78
CA THR A 326 12.18 6.14 -20.22
C THR A 326 12.14 5.23 -19.00
N GLN A 327 11.15 4.33 -18.95
CA GLN A 327 11.00 3.38 -17.87
C GLN A 327 11.84 2.12 -18.10
N TYR A 328 12.49 1.67 -17.04
CA TYR A 328 13.26 0.44 -16.98
C TYR A 328 12.75 -0.44 -15.83
N TRP A 329 13.19 -1.68 -15.83
CA TRP A 329 12.87 -2.68 -14.80
C TRP A 329 14.16 -3.31 -14.26
N ASP A 330 14.35 -3.30 -12.93
CA ASP A 330 15.43 -4.05 -12.31
C ASP A 330 14.95 -5.48 -12.01
N VAL A 331 15.49 -6.43 -12.75
CA VAL A 331 15.12 -7.85 -12.64
C VAL A 331 15.56 -8.48 -11.30
N ASN A 332 16.55 -7.91 -10.61
CA ASN A 332 17.02 -8.38 -9.32
C ASN A 332 16.18 -7.78 -8.18
N ALA A 333 16.07 -6.46 -8.15
CA ALA A 333 15.34 -5.72 -7.13
C ALA A 333 13.80 -5.85 -7.25
N LYS A 334 13.30 -6.25 -8.44
CA LYS A 334 11.86 -6.41 -8.76
C LYS A 334 11.07 -5.12 -8.63
N VAL A 335 11.66 -4.02 -9.06
CA VAL A 335 11.01 -2.70 -9.08
C VAL A 335 11.37 -1.93 -10.36
N PRO A 336 10.47 -1.02 -10.82
CA PRO A 336 10.75 -0.12 -11.92
C PRO A 336 11.58 1.08 -11.48
N TYR A 337 12.20 1.73 -12.46
CA TYR A 337 12.82 3.03 -12.33
C TYR A 337 12.72 3.82 -13.62
N LEU A 338 12.85 5.14 -13.55
CA LEU A 338 12.78 6.05 -14.69
C LEU A 338 14.13 6.74 -14.87
N LEU A 339 14.52 6.91 -16.11
CA LEU A 339 15.67 7.71 -16.53
C LEU A 339 15.18 8.86 -17.40
N GLY A 340 15.61 10.08 -17.08
CA GLY A 340 15.25 11.27 -17.83
C GLY A 340 15.77 11.23 -19.28
N ASN A 341 14.93 11.71 -20.20
CA ASN A 341 15.24 11.77 -21.62
C ASN A 341 15.99 13.05 -22.01
N GLY A 342 16.86 12.99 -22.99
CA GLY A 342 17.58 14.13 -23.54
C GLY A 342 18.49 14.80 -22.50
N SER A 343 18.23 16.05 -22.16
CA SER A 343 19.00 16.83 -21.18
C SER A 343 18.50 16.71 -19.73
N LEU A 344 17.43 15.92 -19.50
CA LEU A 344 16.88 15.73 -18.15
C LEU A 344 17.75 14.73 -17.37
N LEU A 345 18.59 15.23 -16.49
CA LEU A 345 19.53 14.44 -15.68
C LEU A 345 18.87 13.94 -14.39
N THR A 346 17.75 13.26 -14.52
CA THR A 346 16.94 12.82 -13.37
C THR A 346 16.77 11.30 -13.38
N PHE A 347 17.01 10.70 -12.22
CA PHE A 347 16.67 9.32 -11.88
C PHE A 347 15.45 9.31 -10.96
N VAL A 348 14.51 8.39 -11.16
CA VAL A 348 13.38 8.18 -10.26
C VAL A 348 13.23 6.70 -9.95
N SER A 349 13.23 6.35 -8.68
CA SER A 349 12.80 5.03 -8.19
C SER A 349 11.36 5.10 -7.68
N PHE A 350 10.53 4.13 -8.04
CA PHE A 350 9.12 4.10 -7.63
C PHE A 350 8.57 2.67 -7.66
N ASP A 351 7.34 2.48 -7.25
CA ASP A 351 6.58 1.24 -7.43
C ASP A 351 5.50 1.42 -8.49
N ASN A 352 5.25 0.39 -9.28
CA ASN A 352 4.12 0.28 -10.19
C ASN A 352 3.24 -0.93 -9.82
N GLN A 353 2.20 -1.18 -10.60
CA GLN A 353 1.30 -2.32 -10.36
C GLN A 353 2.03 -3.68 -10.40
N GLU A 354 3.06 -3.84 -11.24
CA GLU A 354 3.84 -5.07 -11.33
C GLU A 354 4.65 -5.32 -10.05
N SER A 355 5.45 -4.35 -9.62
CA SER A 355 6.24 -4.45 -8.39
C SER A 355 5.33 -4.59 -7.16
N MET A 356 4.22 -3.86 -7.12
CA MET A 356 3.23 -3.95 -6.05
C MET A 356 2.61 -5.35 -5.98
N GLY A 357 2.27 -5.94 -7.11
CA GLY A 357 1.77 -7.32 -7.20
C GLY A 357 2.79 -8.36 -6.71
N LEU A 358 4.08 -8.16 -7.00
CA LEU A 358 5.15 -9.02 -6.49
C LEU A 358 5.34 -8.88 -4.97
N LYS A 359 5.33 -7.65 -4.44
CA LYS A 359 5.38 -7.39 -3.00
C LYS A 359 4.17 -8.00 -2.28
N ALA A 360 2.97 -7.85 -2.83
CA ALA A 360 1.76 -8.44 -2.27
C ALA A 360 1.83 -9.99 -2.21
N LYS A 361 2.32 -10.63 -3.28
CA LYS A 361 2.55 -12.08 -3.30
C LYS A 361 3.60 -12.50 -2.27
N TYR A 362 4.68 -11.75 -2.12
CA TYR A 362 5.70 -11.98 -1.10
C TYR A 362 5.10 -11.91 0.31
N ILE A 363 4.37 -10.83 0.64
CA ILE A 363 3.69 -10.64 1.93
C ILE A 363 2.80 -11.84 2.25
N LYS A 364 2.02 -12.29 1.27
CA LYS A 364 1.14 -13.46 1.41
C LYS A 364 1.93 -14.75 1.61
N SER A 365 3.01 -14.96 0.86
CA SER A 365 3.86 -16.17 0.95
C SER A 365 4.59 -16.31 2.28
N LYS A 366 4.91 -15.19 2.94
CA LYS A 366 5.54 -15.15 4.27
C LYS A 366 4.52 -15.17 5.41
N ASN A 367 3.23 -15.25 5.12
CA ASN A 367 2.13 -15.17 6.10
C ASN A 367 2.23 -13.92 6.97
N LEU A 368 2.61 -12.78 6.37
CA LEU A 368 2.64 -11.52 7.08
C LEU A 368 1.21 -11.02 7.37
N ARG A 369 1.10 -10.08 8.30
CA ARG A 369 -0.17 -9.44 8.66
C ARG A 369 -0.85 -8.77 7.48
N GLY A 370 -0.06 -8.08 6.65
CA GLY A 370 -0.53 -7.31 5.51
C GLY A 370 0.49 -6.29 5.05
N ALA A 371 0.00 -5.18 4.54
CA ALA A 371 0.81 -4.05 4.09
C ALA A 371 0.45 -2.76 4.82
N ILE A 372 1.47 -1.91 5.09
CA ILE A 372 1.27 -0.48 5.38
C ILE A 372 1.62 0.32 4.13
N ILE A 373 0.89 1.40 3.90
CA ILE A 373 1.01 2.25 2.72
C ILE A 373 1.39 3.67 3.17
N TRP A 374 2.55 4.16 2.75
CA TRP A 374 2.88 5.57 2.77
C TRP A 374 2.80 6.11 1.37
N GLU A 375 1.89 6.96 0.96
CA GLU A 375 0.66 7.35 1.65
C GLU A 375 -0.50 7.28 0.65
N ILE A 376 -1.73 7.15 1.12
CA ILE A 376 -2.84 6.73 0.26
C ILE A 376 -3.19 7.71 -0.86
N THR A 377 -2.99 9.04 -0.65
CA THR A 377 -3.37 10.05 -1.64
C THR A 377 -2.52 9.96 -2.91
N GLY A 378 -1.32 9.37 -2.81
CA GLY A 378 -0.42 9.16 -3.94
C GLY A 378 -0.98 8.29 -5.04
N ASP A 379 -1.89 7.37 -4.73
CA ASP A 379 -2.48 6.42 -5.68
C ASP A 379 -3.80 6.89 -6.31
N TYR A 380 -4.33 8.04 -5.89
CA TYR A 380 -5.58 8.59 -6.46
C TYR A 380 -5.28 9.30 -7.79
N VAL A 381 -5.38 8.55 -8.88
CA VAL A 381 -5.08 8.99 -10.24
C VAL A 381 -6.34 9.58 -10.88
N GLU A 382 -6.25 10.78 -11.42
CA GLU A 382 -7.36 11.43 -12.11
C GLU A 382 -7.62 10.82 -13.49
N THR A 383 -8.87 10.86 -13.96
CA THR A 383 -9.25 10.41 -15.31
C THR A 383 -8.50 11.17 -16.41
N THR A 384 -8.30 12.45 -16.20
CA THR A 384 -7.42 13.33 -16.98
C THR A 384 -6.75 14.26 -15.97
N ILE A 385 -5.48 14.51 -16.13
CA ILE A 385 -4.69 15.38 -15.24
C ILE A 385 -5.38 16.73 -15.06
N GLY A 386 -5.65 17.11 -13.81
CA GLY A 386 -6.29 18.38 -13.44
C GLY A 386 -7.82 18.38 -13.62
N SER A 387 -8.44 17.23 -13.89
CA SER A 387 -9.91 17.14 -14.03
C SER A 387 -10.66 17.24 -12.70
N GLY A 388 -10.01 17.01 -11.57
CA GLY A 388 -10.67 16.88 -10.28
C GLY A 388 -11.56 15.63 -10.15
N ILE A 389 -11.44 14.67 -11.08
CA ILE A 389 -12.22 13.42 -11.10
C ILE A 389 -11.29 12.23 -10.93
N ILE A 390 -11.46 11.50 -9.84
CA ILE A 390 -10.70 10.27 -9.58
C ILE A 390 -11.11 9.21 -10.61
N GLY A 391 -10.13 8.67 -11.33
CA GLY A 391 -10.31 7.61 -12.31
C GLY A 391 -9.95 6.22 -11.77
N SER A 392 -8.91 6.13 -10.95
CA SER A 392 -8.42 4.84 -10.43
C SER A 392 -7.49 5.00 -9.22
N THR A 393 -7.27 3.87 -8.53
CA THR A 393 -6.26 3.72 -7.47
C THR A 393 -5.52 2.40 -7.69
N PRO A 394 -4.64 2.35 -8.72
CA PRO A 394 -4.14 1.09 -9.28
C PRO A 394 -3.22 0.30 -8.34
N LEU A 395 -2.49 0.95 -7.43
CA LEU A 395 -1.58 0.26 -6.53
C LEU A 395 -2.34 -0.45 -5.41
N VAL A 396 -3.29 0.23 -4.75
CA VAL A 396 -4.12 -0.41 -3.71
C VAL A 396 -5.07 -1.46 -4.30
N ASP A 397 -5.58 -1.26 -5.52
CA ASP A 397 -6.37 -2.27 -6.23
C ASP A 397 -5.55 -3.55 -6.46
N THR A 398 -4.28 -3.40 -6.81
CA THR A 398 -3.35 -4.52 -6.96
C THR A 398 -3.12 -5.25 -5.63
N LEU A 399 -2.86 -4.53 -4.53
CA LEU A 399 -2.75 -5.13 -3.20
C LEU A 399 -4.01 -5.91 -2.83
N LYS A 400 -5.17 -5.27 -2.95
CA LYS A 400 -6.46 -5.88 -2.61
C LYS A 400 -6.73 -7.11 -3.44
N SER A 401 -6.47 -7.08 -4.75
CA SER A 401 -6.69 -8.21 -5.62
C SER A 401 -5.88 -9.45 -5.20
N VAL A 402 -4.62 -9.26 -4.78
CA VAL A 402 -3.77 -10.37 -4.31
C VAL A 402 -4.16 -10.83 -2.91
N PHE A 403 -4.47 -9.91 -1.99
CA PHE A 403 -4.76 -10.23 -0.60
C PHE A 403 -6.12 -10.89 -0.40
N CYS A 404 -7.13 -10.51 -1.19
CA CYS A 404 -8.50 -10.99 -1.08
C CYS A 404 -8.83 -12.16 -2.00
N ASN A 405 -8.05 -12.37 -3.06
CA ASN A 405 -8.30 -13.50 -3.94
C ASN A 405 -7.77 -14.80 -3.30
N ASN A 406 -8.67 -15.72 -3.04
CA ASN A 406 -8.34 -17.11 -2.74
C ASN A 406 -7.76 -17.73 -4.02
N ILE A 407 -6.45 -17.82 -4.11
CA ILE A 407 -5.86 -18.86 -4.95
C ILE A 407 -6.14 -20.15 -4.16
N PRO A 408 -6.95 -21.10 -4.67
CA PRO A 408 -7.11 -22.38 -3.98
C PRO A 408 -5.71 -22.97 -3.81
N THR A 409 -5.33 -23.28 -2.58
CA THR A 409 -4.06 -23.95 -2.25
C THR A 409 -3.99 -25.40 -2.78
N GLY A 410 -4.78 -25.71 -3.81
CA GLY A 410 -4.84 -26.98 -4.51
C GLY A 410 -4.44 -26.93 -5.98
N PHE A 411 -3.97 -25.82 -6.48
CA PHE A 411 -3.29 -25.82 -7.78
C PHE A 411 -1.80 -26.12 -7.55
N ASN A 412 -1.39 -27.32 -7.92
CA ASN A 412 -0.01 -27.63 -8.23
C ASN A 412 0.63 -26.43 -8.91
N GLN A 413 1.84 -26.06 -8.45
CA GLN A 413 2.70 -25.14 -9.17
C GLN A 413 2.60 -25.49 -10.67
N PHE A 414 1.79 -24.72 -11.40
CA PHE A 414 2.12 -24.51 -12.78
C PHE A 414 3.39 -23.69 -12.72
N SER A 415 4.52 -24.40 -12.76
CA SER A 415 5.73 -23.81 -13.28
C SER A 415 5.29 -23.08 -14.53
N LEU A 416 5.46 -21.75 -14.53
CA LEU A 416 5.59 -21.00 -15.74
C LEU A 416 6.89 -21.51 -16.39
N SER A 417 6.82 -22.73 -16.92
CA SER A 417 7.70 -23.14 -17.98
C SER A 417 7.41 -22.12 -19.10
N ALA A 418 8.43 -21.43 -19.46
CA ALA A 418 8.47 -20.42 -20.50
C ALA A 418 8.12 -21.04 -21.87
N ASN A 419 6.82 -21.28 -22.08
CA ASN A 419 6.26 -21.48 -23.40
C ASN A 419 5.17 -20.42 -23.59
N SER A 420 5.59 -19.14 -23.65
CA SER A 420 4.75 -18.10 -24.21
C SER A 420 4.62 -18.44 -25.70
N ILE A 421 3.45 -18.91 -26.10
CA ILE A 421 3.14 -19.05 -27.52
C ILE A 421 3.14 -17.65 -28.12
N SER A 422 3.87 -17.45 -29.20
CA SER A 422 3.87 -16.19 -29.97
C SER A 422 2.74 -16.25 -30.99
N ILE A 423 1.94 -15.19 -31.07
CA ILE A 423 0.96 -14.96 -32.13
C ILE A 423 1.24 -13.63 -32.80
N GLU A 424 0.80 -13.49 -34.05
CA GLU A 424 0.83 -12.22 -34.75
C GLU A 424 -0.59 -11.87 -35.20
N ILE A 425 -0.94 -10.59 -35.12
CA ILE A 425 -2.24 -10.07 -35.54
C ILE A 425 -2.02 -8.92 -36.49
N TYR A 426 -2.50 -9.05 -37.71
CA TYR A 426 -2.33 -8.03 -38.75
C TYR A 426 -3.51 -7.96 -39.72
N PRO A 427 -3.81 -6.75 -40.27
CA PRO A 427 -3.32 -5.46 -39.78
C PRO A 427 -3.83 -5.11 -38.36
N ASN A 428 -3.01 -4.40 -37.61
CA ASN A 428 -3.40 -3.85 -36.31
C ASN A 428 -2.76 -2.44 -36.15
N PRO A 429 -3.54 -1.35 -36.20
CA PRO A 429 -5.01 -1.30 -36.32
C PRO A 429 -5.58 -1.88 -37.62
N THR A 430 -6.87 -2.28 -37.57
CA THR A 430 -7.61 -2.75 -38.74
C THR A 430 -8.88 -1.93 -38.92
N SER A 431 -9.43 -1.90 -40.18
CA SER A 431 -10.74 -1.32 -40.42
C SER A 431 -11.90 -2.28 -40.15
N GLU A 432 -11.71 -3.59 -40.34
CA GLU A 432 -12.71 -4.64 -40.12
C GLU A 432 -12.07 -6.03 -40.01
N GLN A 433 -11.31 -6.42 -41.03
CA GLN A 433 -10.77 -7.75 -41.19
C GLN A 433 -9.29 -7.80 -40.73
N PHE A 434 -8.96 -8.85 -40.05
CA PHE A 434 -7.61 -9.12 -39.60
C PHE A 434 -7.30 -10.62 -39.60
N THR A 435 -6.02 -10.91 -39.65
CA THR A 435 -5.50 -12.27 -39.59
C THR A 435 -4.84 -12.53 -38.24
N VAL A 436 -5.15 -13.65 -37.62
CA VAL A 436 -4.39 -14.18 -36.48
C VAL A 436 -3.50 -15.32 -36.93
N LEU A 437 -2.19 -15.15 -36.75
CA LEU A 437 -1.19 -16.19 -37.05
C LEU A 437 -0.93 -16.97 -35.77
N LEU A 438 -1.16 -18.26 -35.80
CA LEU A 438 -1.11 -19.16 -34.64
C LEU A 438 0.19 -20.00 -34.68
N PRO A 439 0.74 -20.34 -33.51
CA PRO A 439 1.94 -21.18 -33.44
C PRO A 439 1.66 -22.64 -33.84
N THR A 440 0.44 -23.10 -33.62
CA THR A 440 -0.02 -24.47 -33.94
C THR A 440 -1.43 -24.44 -34.51
N GLU A 441 -1.82 -25.50 -35.16
CA GLU A 441 -3.21 -25.77 -35.53
C GLU A 441 -4.02 -26.15 -34.30
N ASN A 442 -5.37 -26.09 -34.40
CA ASN A 442 -6.31 -26.44 -33.34
C ASN A 442 -6.21 -25.56 -32.07
N ALA A 443 -6.11 -24.26 -32.26
CA ALA A 443 -6.12 -23.27 -31.20
C ALA A 443 -7.53 -22.70 -30.95
N LYS A 444 -7.87 -22.44 -29.69
CA LYS A 444 -9.09 -21.73 -29.33
C LYS A 444 -8.79 -20.22 -29.33
N ILE A 445 -9.52 -19.45 -30.11
CA ILE A 445 -9.47 -17.99 -30.15
C ILE A 445 -10.69 -17.43 -29.44
N THR A 446 -10.48 -16.52 -28.49
CA THR A 446 -11.54 -15.78 -27.79
C THR A 446 -11.25 -14.29 -27.93
N ILE A 447 -12.24 -13.50 -28.37
CA ILE A 447 -12.15 -12.05 -28.47
C ILE A 447 -13.06 -11.42 -27.43
N THR A 448 -12.51 -10.51 -26.63
CA THR A 448 -13.26 -9.76 -25.63
C THR A 448 -13.11 -8.26 -25.88
N ASN A 449 -14.12 -7.48 -25.50
CA ASN A 449 -14.02 -6.02 -25.43
C ASN A 449 -13.29 -5.57 -24.17
N ILE A 450 -13.13 -4.24 -23.98
CA ILE A 450 -12.46 -3.63 -22.82
C ILE A 450 -13.18 -3.92 -21.48
N PHE A 451 -14.45 -4.31 -21.50
CA PHE A 451 -15.23 -4.68 -20.32
C PHE A 451 -15.16 -6.18 -20.00
N GLY A 452 -14.36 -6.95 -20.76
CA GLY A 452 -14.24 -8.40 -20.59
C GLY A 452 -15.41 -9.21 -21.17
N GLN A 453 -16.39 -8.57 -21.84
CA GLN A 453 -17.47 -9.29 -22.50
C GLN A 453 -16.92 -10.05 -23.72
N GLN A 454 -17.29 -11.30 -23.84
CA GLN A 454 -16.91 -12.14 -24.98
C GLN A 454 -17.70 -11.72 -26.22
N ILE A 455 -17.00 -11.25 -27.24
CA ILE A 455 -17.56 -10.82 -28.52
C ILE A 455 -17.60 -12.00 -29.51
N LEU A 456 -16.52 -12.78 -29.55
CA LEU A 456 -16.39 -13.92 -30.43
C LEU A 456 -15.58 -15.02 -29.76
N GLN A 457 -15.95 -16.28 -30.05
CA GLN A 457 -15.15 -17.45 -29.70
C GLN A 457 -15.18 -18.43 -30.87
N THR A 458 -14.02 -18.89 -31.30
CA THR A 458 -13.91 -19.84 -32.39
C THR A 458 -12.77 -20.83 -32.16
N GLN A 459 -12.88 -22.00 -32.78
CA GLN A 459 -11.81 -22.98 -32.85
C GLN A 459 -11.10 -22.84 -34.21
N ALA A 460 -9.86 -22.44 -34.19
CA ALA A 460 -9.04 -22.33 -35.38
C ALA A 460 -8.43 -23.70 -35.71
N THR A 461 -8.69 -24.20 -36.89
CA THR A 461 -8.17 -25.48 -37.41
C THR A 461 -6.89 -25.30 -38.29
N GLN A 462 -6.55 -24.06 -38.61
CA GLN A 462 -5.40 -23.70 -39.41
C GLN A 462 -4.56 -22.64 -38.70
N ARG A 463 -3.25 -22.63 -38.99
CA ARG A 463 -2.33 -21.65 -38.41
C ARG A 463 -2.64 -20.19 -38.80
N ARG A 464 -3.32 -19.98 -39.92
CA ARG A 464 -3.74 -18.64 -40.38
C ARG A 464 -5.26 -18.57 -40.31
N THR A 465 -5.80 -17.74 -39.43
CA THR A 465 -7.24 -17.59 -39.24
C THR A 465 -7.64 -16.14 -39.49
N ASN A 466 -8.50 -15.94 -40.51
CA ASN A 466 -9.05 -14.62 -40.82
C ASN A 466 -10.34 -14.40 -40.02
N LEU A 467 -10.43 -13.25 -39.39
CA LEU A 467 -11.56 -12.85 -38.56
C LEU A 467 -12.01 -11.43 -38.90
N GLN A 468 -13.23 -11.10 -38.50
CA GLN A 468 -13.82 -9.77 -38.72
C GLN A 468 -14.50 -9.28 -37.44
N LEU A 469 -14.42 -7.99 -37.21
CA LEU A 469 -15.19 -7.28 -36.18
C LEU A 469 -15.82 -6.03 -36.79
N ASP A 470 -17.11 -5.80 -36.50
CA ASP A 470 -17.88 -4.77 -37.15
C ASP A 470 -17.86 -3.44 -36.41
N ASP A 471 -17.62 -3.42 -35.10
CA ASP A 471 -17.65 -2.23 -34.29
C ASP A 471 -16.25 -1.66 -34.04
N ASN A 472 -16.13 -0.32 -34.09
CA ASN A 472 -14.92 0.38 -33.67
C ASN A 472 -14.64 0.14 -32.20
N GLY A 473 -13.37 -0.09 -31.85
CA GLY A 473 -13.03 -0.31 -30.45
C GLY A 473 -11.68 -0.95 -30.23
N VAL A 474 -11.36 -1.14 -28.95
CA VAL A 474 -10.20 -1.91 -28.50
C VAL A 474 -10.67 -3.29 -28.03
N TYR A 475 -10.04 -4.30 -28.55
CA TYR A 475 -10.35 -5.71 -28.26
C TYR A 475 -9.12 -6.46 -27.79
N PHE A 476 -9.34 -7.52 -27.01
CA PHE A 476 -8.30 -8.44 -26.59
C PHE A 476 -8.53 -9.81 -27.23
N ILE A 477 -7.54 -10.26 -28.00
CA ILE A 477 -7.56 -11.55 -28.66
C ILE A 477 -6.73 -12.52 -27.83
N THR A 478 -7.39 -13.47 -27.23
CA THR A 478 -6.77 -14.54 -26.44
C THR A 478 -6.71 -15.82 -27.25
N VAL A 479 -5.54 -16.37 -27.41
CA VAL A 479 -5.30 -17.67 -28.04
C VAL A 479 -4.87 -18.67 -26.99
N SER A 480 -5.55 -19.82 -26.95
CA SER A 480 -5.25 -20.93 -26.05
C SER A 480 -4.99 -22.22 -26.87
N THR A 481 -3.88 -22.88 -26.57
CA THR A 481 -3.48 -24.18 -27.14
C THR A 481 -3.12 -25.13 -26.03
N ASN A 482 -2.81 -26.38 -26.34
CA ASN A 482 -2.24 -27.33 -25.39
C ASN A 482 -0.82 -26.96 -24.89
N GLN A 483 -0.15 -26.01 -25.59
CA GLN A 483 1.21 -25.55 -25.25
C GLN A 483 1.22 -24.27 -24.39
N GLY A 484 0.09 -23.55 -24.30
CA GLY A 484 0.02 -22.32 -23.55
C GLY A 484 -1.11 -21.39 -23.97
N ARG A 485 -1.10 -20.19 -23.39
CA ARG A 485 -2.08 -19.14 -23.66
C ARG A 485 -1.37 -17.80 -23.81
N THR A 486 -1.82 -16.99 -24.78
CA THR A 486 -1.35 -15.61 -24.97
C THR A 486 -2.52 -14.69 -25.28
N THR A 487 -2.36 -13.39 -24.99
CA THR A 487 -3.36 -12.36 -25.31
C THR A 487 -2.68 -11.17 -25.93
N GLN A 488 -3.23 -10.67 -27.03
CA GLN A 488 -2.78 -9.44 -27.71
C GLN A 488 -3.93 -8.47 -27.93
N LYS A 489 -3.60 -7.19 -27.95
CA LYS A 489 -4.54 -6.09 -28.20
C LYS A 489 -4.73 -5.93 -29.71
N LEU A 490 -5.99 -5.76 -30.14
CA LEU A 490 -6.39 -5.34 -31.48
C LEU A 490 -7.15 -4.00 -31.40
N ILE A 491 -6.86 -3.10 -32.32
CA ILE A 491 -7.61 -1.84 -32.50
C ILE A 491 -8.38 -1.94 -33.81
N VAL A 492 -9.69 -1.76 -33.74
CA VAL A 492 -10.57 -1.62 -34.91
C VAL A 492 -10.94 -0.15 -35.05
N ASN A 493 -10.62 0.43 -36.20
CA ASN A 493 -10.88 1.84 -36.51
C ASN A 493 -11.23 1.95 -38.02
N ARG A 494 -12.51 2.17 -38.28
CA ARG A 494 -13.09 2.35 -39.65
C ARG A 494 -12.97 3.78 -40.10
#